data_879ba6b0f28922d7cce2a2a6eefd88e5
#
_entry.id   879ba6b0f28922d7cce2a2a6eefd88e5
#
_cell.length_a   1.000
_cell.length_b   1.000
_cell.length_c   1.000
_cell.angle_alpha   90.00
_cell.angle_beta   90.00
_cell.angle_gamma   90.00
#
_symmetry.space_group_name_H-M   'P 1'
#
loop_
_entity.id
_entity.type
_entity.pdbx_description
1 polymer ?
#
loop_
_entity_poly.entity_id
_entity_poly.type
_entity_poly.pdbx_seq_one_letter_code
_entity_poly.pdbx_strand_id
1 'polypeptide(L)'
;GVGERNGLHPINVMVISLLLGRSLGMKSEELHDLRVAALIHDIGKLKLPPHLRQPTPSMIPMERTRYETHVAESVALAKRMGFADAVLTAVARHHEMCDGSGFPQRLKGPDLGRMSQVLALVNQYDRMCNPARGVTALTPHEALSVIFAQLKARFDSVVLGAFIRMMGVYPPGSIVQLVNDRYAIVASVNSSRPLRPK
;
A
#
# COMPACT_ATOMS: atom_id res chain seq x y z
N GLY A 1 19.15 -11.78 3.90
CA GLY A 1 19.14 -12.10 2.48
C GLY A 1 18.11 -11.35 1.67
N VAL A 2 18.31 -11.23 0.35
CA VAL A 2 17.45 -10.46 -0.58
C VAL A 2 16.03 -11.05 -0.71
N GLY A 3 15.84 -12.33 -0.39
CA GLY A 3 14.52 -12.99 -0.43
C GLY A 3 13.60 -12.66 0.74
N GLU A 4 14.14 -12.26 1.88
CA GLU A 4 13.36 -12.02 3.10
C GLU A 4 12.55 -10.72 3.05
N ARG A 5 13.08 -9.67 2.42
CA ARG A 5 12.35 -8.38 2.31
C ARG A 5 11.11 -8.48 1.42
N ASN A 6 11.16 -9.30 0.38
CA ASN A 6 10.01 -9.51 -0.52
C ASN A 6 8.90 -10.33 0.13
N GLY A 7 9.22 -11.21 1.07
CA GLY A 7 8.26 -12.00 1.81
C GLY A 7 7.44 -11.19 2.82
N LEU A 8 7.95 -10.04 3.27
CA LEU A 8 7.28 -9.19 4.26
C LEU A 8 6.27 -8.21 3.64
N HIS A 9 6.39 -7.87 2.36
CA HIS A 9 5.50 -6.91 1.70
C HIS A 9 4.00 -7.25 1.87
N PRO A 10 3.51 -8.45 1.57
CA PRO A 10 2.09 -8.77 1.77
C PRO A 10 1.66 -8.68 3.24
N ILE A 11 2.55 -9.03 4.17
CA ILE A 11 2.28 -8.94 5.61
C ILE A 11 2.20 -7.48 6.06
N ASN A 12 3.14 -6.65 5.65
CA ASN A 12 3.12 -5.21 5.94
C ASN A 12 1.85 -4.56 5.41
N VAL A 13 1.54 -4.81 4.13
CA VAL A 13 0.32 -4.29 3.48
C VAL A 13 -0.92 -4.76 4.23
N MET A 14 -0.99 -6.03 4.63
CA MET A 14 -2.11 -6.57 5.40
C MET A 14 -2.28 -5.85 6.75
N VAL A 15 -1.22 -5.77 7.54
CA VAL A 15 -1.30 -5.17 8.89
C VAL A 15 -1.71 -3.71 8.82
N ILE A 16 -1.07 -2.93 7.96
CA ILE A 16 -1.37 -1.50 7.81
C ILE A 16 -2.78 -1.28 7.24
N SER A 17 -3.21 -2.09 6.26
CA SER A 17 -4.56 -2.02 5.69
C SER A 17 -5.63 -2.32 6.73
N LEU A 18 -5.43 -3.30 7.61
CA LEU A 18 -6.38 -3.62 8.68
C LEU A 18 -6.49 -2.49 9.71
N LEU A 19 -5.37 -1.89 10.09
CA LEU A 19 -5.37 -0.73 11.00
C LEU A 19 -6.12 0.45 10.38
N LEU A 20 -5.85 0.74 9.10
CA LEU A 20 -6.53 1.80 8.35
C LEU A 20 -8.03 1.49 8.17
N GLY A 21 -8.38 0.27 7.79
CA GLY A 21 -9.77 -0.17 7.65
C GLY A 21 -10.56 -0.01 8.94
N ARG A 22 -9.97 -0.38 10.08
CA ARG A 22 -10.57 -0.15 11.41
C ARG A 22 -10.77 1.33 11.68
N SER A 23 -9.80 2.18 11.40
CA SER A 23 -9.92 3.64 11.61
C SER A 23 -10.99 4.29 10.72
N LEU A 24 -11.33 3.65 9.60
CA LEU A 24 -12.40 4.03 8.67
C LEU A 24 -13.76 3.43 9.05
N GLY A 25 -13.86 2.63 10.11
CA GLY A 25 -15.09 2.00 10.54
C GLY A 25 -15.58 0.84 9.67
N MET A 26 -14.67 0.18 8.94
CA MET A 26 -15.02 -1.00 8.15
C MET A 26 -15.51 -2.14 9.05
N LYS A 27 -16.54 -2.86 8.59
CA LYS A 27 -17.13 -3.99 9.32
C LYS A 27 -16.20 -5.20 9.36
N SER A 28 -16.45 -6.12 10.28
CA SER A 28 -15.62 -7.33 10.46
C SER A 28 -15.51 -8.18 9.19
N GLU A 29 -16.59 -8.30 8.41
CA GLU A 29 -16.58 -9.03 7.14
C GLU A 29 -15.68 -8.33 6.10
N GLU A 30 -15.81 -7.00 5.96
CA GLU A 30 -14.97 -6.20 5.06
C GLU A 30 -13.48 -6.27 5.46
N LEU A 31 -13.20 -6.26 6.77
CA LEU A 31 -11.83 -6.43 7.29
C LEU A 31 -11.28 -7.84 7.03
N HIS A 32 -12.14 -8.86 7.08
CA HIS A 32 -11.75 -10.21 6.70
C HIS A 32 -11.34 -10.28 5.23
N ASP A 33 -12.16 -9.75 4.34
CA ASP A 33 -11.89 -9.73 2.89
C ASP A 33 -10.66 -8.87 2.56
N LEU A 34 -10.53 -7.71 3.21
CA LEU A 34 -9.36 -6.84 3.06
C LEU A 34 -8.07 -7.56 3.47
N ARG A 35 -8.10 -8.32 4.56
CA ARG A 35 -6.95 -9.12 5.01
C ARG A 35 -6.52 -10.12 3.95
N VAL A 36 -7.48 -10.86 3.40
CA VAL A 36 -7.21 -11.85 2.36
C VAL A 36 -6.68 -11.17 1.11
N ALA A 37 -7.37 -10.12 0.64
CA ALA A 37 -6.94 -9.36 -0.54
C ALA A 37 -5.52 -8.82 -0.39
N ALA A 38 -5.17 -8.25 0.77
CA ALA A 38 -3.84 -7.74 1.05
C ALA A 38 -2.75 -8.81 1.01
N LEU A 39 -3.04 -10.03 1.47
CA LEU A 39 -2.07 -11.14 1.42
C LEU A 39 -1.81 -11.66 0.00
N ILE A 40 -2.83 -11.65 -0.87
CA ILE A 40 -2.75 -12.30 -2.17
C ILE A 40 -2.71 -11.34 -3.37
N HIS A 41 -2.77 -10.01 -3.13
CA HIS A 41 -2.90 -9.02 -4.23
C HIS A 41 -1.83 -9.18 -5.32
N ASP A 42 -0.65 -9.56 -4.93
CA ASP A 42 0.54 -9.69 -5.79
C ASP A 42 0.89 -11.14 -6.18
N ILE A 43 0.03 -12.14 -5.84
CA ILE A 43 0.35 -13.56 -6.08
C ILE A 43 0.59 -13.86 -7.56
N GLY A 44 -0.03 -13.13 -8.47
CA GLY A 44 0.18 -13.25 -9.92
C GLY A 44 1.60 -12.93 -10.37
N LYS A 45 2.38 -12.20 -9.57
CA LYS A 45 3.81 -11.96 -9.85
C LYS A 45 4.64 -13.22 -9.94
N LEU A 46 4.18 -14.34 -9.35
CA LEU A 46 4.82 -15.64 -9.49
C LEU A 46 4.86 -16.12 -10.94
N LYS A 47 3.94 -15.65 -11.80
CA LYS A 47 3.89 -15.92 -13.23
C LYS A 47 4.83 -15.04 -14.06
N LEU A 48 5.38 -14.00 -13.47
CA LEU A 48 6.31 -13.11 -14.15
C LEU A 48 7.74 -13.65 -14.06
N PRO A 49 8.59 -13.36 -15.07
CA PRO A 49 10.03 -13.53 -14.95
C PRO A 49 10.57 -12.84 -13.69
N PRO A 50 11.54 -13.42 -12.98
CA PRO A 50 12.03 -12.88 -11.70
C PRO A 50 12.44 -11.40 -11.75
N HIS A 51 13.07 -10.94 -12.83
CA HIS A 51 13.49 -9.55 -13.00
C HIS A 51 12.34 -8.54 -13.17
N LEU A 52 11.15 -9.02 -13.54
CA LEU A 52 9.94 -8.17 -13.70
C LEU A 52 9.02 -8.18 -12.48
N ARG A 53 9.28 -8.97 -11.45
CA ARG A 53 8.41 -9.06 -10.26
C ARG A 53 8.39 -7.79 -9.43
N GLN A 54 9.41 -6.95 -9.57
CA GLN A 54 9.49 -5.67 -8.88
C GLN A 54 9.68 -4.55 -9.91
N PRO A 55 8.77 -3.55 -9.96
CA PRO A 55 8.88 -2.47 -10.92
C PRO A 55 10.05 -1.56 -10.53
N THR A 56 10.81 -1.16 -11.54
CA THR A 56 11.88 -0.19 -11.43
C THR A 56 11.62 1.01 -12.35
N PRO A 57 12.18 2.18 -12.06
CA PRO A 57 12.07 3.34 -12.94
C PRO A 57 12.63 3.10 -14.36
N SER A 58 13.55 2.14 -14.50
CA SER A 58 14.21 1.80 -15.76
C SER A 58 13.43 0.83 -16.66
N MET A 59 12.27 0.34 -16.23
CA MET A 59 11.42 -0.53 -17.06
C MET A 59 11.03 0.16 -18.37
N ILE A 60 11.31 -0.50 -19.48
CA ILE A 60 10.83 -0.08 -20.81
C ILE A 60 9.30 -0.35 -20.93
N PRO A 61 8.59 0.30 -21.88
CA PRO A 61 7.14 0.15 -22.02
C PRO A 61 6.66 -1.30 -22.12
N MET A 62 7.37 -2.14 -22.87
CA MET A 62 7.02 -3.56 -23.03
C MET A 62 7.14 -4.34 -21.70
N GLU A 63 8.18 -4.08 -20.90
CA GLU A 63 8.34 -4.68 -19.58
C GLU A 63 7.25 -4.23 -18.62
N ARG A 64 6.88 -2.95 -18.69
CA ARG A 64 5.78 -2.38 -17.89
C ARG A 64 4.45 -3.06 -18.24
N THR A 65 4.13 -3.18 -19.55
CA THR A 65 2.93 -3.90 -19.99
C THR A 65 2.94 -5.35 -19.48
N ARG A 66 4.09 -6.01 -19.54
CA ARG A 66 4.24 -7.37 -19.01
C ARG A 66 4.07 -7.41 -17.48
N TYR A 67 4.65 -6.44 -16.77
CA TYR A 67 4.47 -6.32 -15.32
C TYR A 67 2.99 -6.16 -14.94
N GLU A 68 2.23 -5.33 -15.65
CA GLU A 68 0.82 -5.06 -15.35
C GLU A 68 -0.07 -6.32 -15.47
N THR A 69 0.33 -7.33 -16.24
CA THR A 69 -0.42 -8.60 -16.35
C THR A 69 -0.55 -9.35 -15.02
N HIS A 70 0.33 -9.06 -14.01
CA HIS A 70 0.22 -9.75 -12.72
C HIS A 70 -1.12 -9.52 -12.03
N VAL A 71 -1.80 -8.40 -12.29
CA VAL A 71 -3.12 -8.10 -11.71
C VAL A 71 -4.14 -9.14 -12.18
N ALA A 72 -4.24 -9.36 -13.50
CA ALA A 72 -5.15 -10.36 -14.07
C ALA A 72 -4.78 -11.79 -13.60
N GLU A 73 -3.48 -12.09 -13.54
CA GLU A 73 -3.01 -13.38 -13.03
C GLU A 73 -3.33 -13.58 -11.54
N SER A 74 -3.23 -12.51 -10.71
CA SER A 74 -3.63 -12.56 -9.30
C SER A 74 -5.12 -12.86 -9.16
N VAL A 75 -5.97 -12.18 -9.94
CA VAL A 75 -7.43 -12.42 -9.95
C VAL A 75 -7.75 -13.85 -10.39
N ALA A 76 -7.11 -14.34 -11.46
CA ALA A 76 -7.33 -15.69 -11.96
C ALA A 76 -6.97 -16.76 -10.92
N LEU A 77 -5.84 -16.58 -10.22
CA LEU A 77 -5.41 -17.47 -9.14
C LEU A 77 -6.39 -17.40 -7.95
N ALA A 78 -6.74 -16.20 -7.51
CA ALA A 78 -7.68 -15.99 -6.41
C ALA A 78 -9.07 -16.61 -6.70
N LYS A 79 -9.56 -16.47 -7.93
CA LYS A 79 -10.82 -17.09 -8.37
C LYS A 79 -10.74 -18.62 -8.33
N ARG A 80 -9.64 -19.21 -8.79
CA ARG A 80 -9.42 -20.66 -8.71
C ARG A 80 -9.34 -21.19 -7.28
N MET A 81 -8.89 -20.35 -6.33
CA MET A 81 -8.84 -20.66 -4.92
C MET A 81 -10.20 -20.51 -4.22
N GLY A 82 -11.22 -20.01 -4.92
CA GLY A 82 -12.59 -19.89 -4.39
C GLY A 82 -12.81 -18.70 -3.47
N PHE A 83 -11.99 -17.63 -3.57
CA PHE A 83 -12.20 -16.42 -2.78
C PHE A 83 -13.43 -15.63 -3.26
N ALA A 84 -14.05 -14.90 -2.32
CA ALA A 84 -15.25 -14.10 -2.55
C ALA A 84 -15.03 -12.97 -3.57
N ASP A 85 -16.10 -12.57 -4.27
CA ASP A 85 -16.06 -11.51 -5.30
C ASP A 85 -15.51 -10.17 -4.77
N ALA A 86 -15.77 -9.85 -3.50
CA ALA A 86 -15.21 -8.66 -2.85
C ALA A 86 -13.67 -8.69 -2.82
N VAL A 87 -13.08 -9.86 -2.51
CA VAL A 87 -11.63 -10.08 -2.54
C VAL A 87 -11.10 -9.97 -3.97
N LEU A 88 -11.77 -10.63 -4.94
CA LEU A 88 -11.37 -10.56 -6.36
C LEU A 88 -11.38 -9.13 -6.87
N THR A 89 -12.40 -8.35 -6.51
CA THR A 89 -12.53 -6.94 -6.89
C THR A 89 -11.39 -6.10 -6.28
N ALA A 90 -11.09 -6.28 -5.00
CA ALA A 90 -9.99 -5.56 -4.36
C ALA A 90 -8.63 -5.90 -4.99
N VAL A 91 -8.38 -7.18 -5.29
CA VAL A 91 -7.18 -7.63 -5.99
C VAL A 91 -7.12 -7.07 -7.42
N ALA A 92 -8.24 -7.02 -8.15
CA ALA A 92 -8.28 -6.45 -9.51
C ALA A 92 -7.94 -4.96 -9.54
N ARG A 93 -8.19 -4.23 -8.46
CA ARG A 93 -8.13 -2.76 -8.42
C ARG A 93 -7.02 -2.20 -7.52
N HIS A 94 -6.13 -3.03 -6.99
CA HIS A 94 -5.09 -2.57 -6.04
C HIS A 94 -4.02 -1.65 -6.64
N HIS A 95 -4.00 -1.49 -7.95
CA HIS A 95 -3.17 -0.53 -8.67
C HIS A 95 -3.98 0.58 -9.35
N GLU A 96 -5.29 0.60 -9.18
CA GLU A 96 -6.12 1.69 -9.66
C GLU A 96 -5.95 2.92 -8.76
N MET A 97 -6.03 4.11 -9.37
CA MET A 97 -5.85 5.39 -8.69
C MET A 97 -7.07 6.28 -8.91
N CYS A 98 -7.46 7.07 -7.90
CA CYS A 98 -8.68 7.90 -7.96
C CYS A 98 -8.69 8.92 -9.11
N ASP A 99 -7.51 9.36 -9.57
CA ASP A 99 -7.35 10.27 -10.70
C ASP A 99 -7.41 9.57 -12.07
N GLY A 100 -7.55 8.24 -12.12
CA GLY A 100 -7.53 7.44 -13.34
C GLY A 100 -6.12 7.17 -13.90
N SER A 101 -5.06 7.51 -13.17
CA SER A 101 -3.67 7.24 -13.58
C SER A 101 -3.22 5.80 -13.31
N GLY A 102 -4.07 5.01 -12.66
CA GLY A 102 -3.80 3.62 -12.31
C GLY A 102 -3.94 2.64 -13.46
N PHE A 103 -3.89 1.36 -13.15
CA PHE A 103 -4.05 0.25 -14.09
C PHE A 103 -4.73 -0.95 -13.41
N PRO A 104 -5.29 -1.93 -14.15
CA PRO A 104 -5.30 -2.05 -15.61
C PRO A 104 -6.45 -1.32 -16.31
N GLN A 105 -7.53 -0.95 -15.60
CA GLN A 105 -8.77 -0.42 -16.17
C GLN A 105 -8.84 1.10 -16.19
N ARG A 106 -7.94 1.79 -15.49
CA ARG A 106 -7.91 3.25 -15.31
C ARG A 106 -9.20 3.79 -14.72
N LEU A 107 -9.74 3.09 -13.73
CA LEU A 107 -10.93 3.48 -13.01
C LEU A 107 -10.72 4.78 -12.25
N LYS A 108 -11.82 5.51 -12.01
CA LYS A 108 -11.79 6.74 -11.19
C LYS A 108 -12.33 6.49 -9.78
N GLY A 109 -12.06 7.39 -8.87
CA GLY A 109 -12.35 7.28 -7.46
C GLY A 109 -13.72 6.70 -7.07
N PRO A 110 -14.85 7.18 -7.65
CA PRO A 110 -16.18 6.66 -7.31
C PRO A 110 -16.37 5.15 -7.59
N ASP A 111 -15.65 4.62 -8.59
CA ASP A 111 -15.79 3.24 -9.04
C ASP A 111 -14.88 2.25 -8.28
N LEU A 112 -13.95 2.74 -7.47
CA LEU A 112 -12.93 1.89 -6.86
C LEU A 112 -13.44 1.06 -5.68
N GLY A 113 -14.34 1.61 -4.88
CA GLY A 113 -14.74 1.02 -3.61
C GLY A 113 -13.68 1.17 -2.50
N ARG A 114 -14.15 1.18 -1.26
CA ARG A 114 -13.32 1.50 -0.08
C ARG A 114 -12.15 0.55 0.12
N MET A 115 -12.38 -0.75 -0.03
CA MET A 115 -11.35 -1.77 0.16
C MET A 115 -10.19 -1.61 -0.83
N SER A 116 -10.50 -1.36 -2.10
CA SER A 116 -9.50 -1.13 -3.14
C SER A 116 -8.70 0.16 -2.90
N GLN A 117 -9.37 1.23 -2.45
CA GLN A 117 -8.73 2.51 -2.11
C GLN A 117 -7.74 2.36 -0.95
N VAL A 118 -8.12 1.61 0.11
CA VAL A 118 -7.23 1.30 1.23
C VAL A 118 -6.02 0.51 0.75
N LEU A 119 -6.26 -0.55 -0.02
CA LEU A 119 -5.20 -1.44 -0.48
C LEU A 119 -4.21 -0.71 -1.42
N ALA A 120 -4.70 0.12 -2.34
CA ALA A 120 -3.86 0.91 -3.25
C ALA A 120 -2.95 1.90 -2.50
N LEU A 121 -3.50 2.62 -1.52
CA LEU A 121 -2.73 3.57 -0.72
C LEU A 121 -1.63 2.88 0.08
N VAL A 122 -1.99 1.81 0.80
CA VAL A 122 -1.04 1.09 1.67
C VAL A 122 0.04 0.39 0.83
N ASN A 123 -0.33 -0.22 -0.30
CA ASN A 123 0.61 -0.83 -1.24
C ASN A 123 1.61 0.21 -1.76
N GLN A 124 1.15 1.40 -2.15
CA GLN A 124 2.04 2.49 -2.60
C GLN A 124 2.98 2.93 -1.48
N TYR A 125 2.48 3.11 -0.27
CA TYR A 125 3.28 3.48 0.90
C TYR A 125 4.36 2.44 1.21
N ASP A 126 4.00 1.16 1.31
CA ASP A 126 4.97 0.11 1.62
C ASP A 126 6.07 -0.01 0.55
N ARG A 127 5.70 0.19 -0.73
CA ARG A 127 6.68 0.20 -1.83
C ARG A 127 7.65 1.38 -1.78
N MET A 128 7.26 2.50 -1.23
CA MET A 128 8.16 3.63 -1.01
C MET A 128 9.14 3.35 0.14
N CYS A 129 8.67 2.71 1.21
CA CYS A 129 9.49 2.36 2.36
C CYS A 129 10.35 1.11 2.12
N ASN A 130 9.88 0.18 1.29
CA ASN A 130 10.52 -1.10 0.98
C ASN A 130 10.62 -1.33 -0.53
N PRO A 131 11.34 -0.48 -1.28
CA PRO A 131 11.38 -0.54 -2.73
C PRO A 131 12.19 -1.73 -3.26
N ALA A 132 12.15 -1.92 -4.58
CA ALA A 132 13.01 -2.86 -5.29
C ALA A 132 14.50 -2.61 -5.01
N ARG A 133 15.30 -3.66 -5.19
CA ARG A 133 16.76 -3.55 -5.06
C ARG A 133 17.31 -2.48 -6.01
N GLY A 134 18.19 -1.63 -5.50
CA GLY A 134 18.79 -0.53 -6.27
C GLY A 134 17.96 0.77 -6.29
N VAL A 135 16.78 0.78 -5.68
CA VAL A 135 15.99 1.99 -5.46
C VAL A 135 16.15 2.45 -4.01
N THR A 136 16.35 3.74 -3.80
CA THR A 136 16.49 4.31 -2.46
C THR A 136 15.16 4.22 -1.71
N ALA A 137 15.18 3.61 -0.52
CA ALA A 137 14.04 3.55 0.37
C ALA A 137 13.77 4.93 1.00
N LEU A 138 12.52 5.31 1.09
CA LEU A 138 12.10 6.46 1.87
C LEU A 138 11.84 6.05 3.33
N THR A 139 12.10 6.96 4.24
CA THR A 139 11.61 6.80 5.60
C THR A 139 10.08 6.90 5.63
N PRO A 140 9.40 6.37 6.66
CA PRO A 140 7.96 6.52 6.82
C PRO A 140 7.47 7.97 6.69
N HIS A 141 8.18 8.91 7.29
CA HIS A 141 7.86 10.33 7.22
C HIS A 141 8.00 10.90 5.79
N GLU A 142 9.10 10.58 5.10
CA GLU A 142 9.32 11.01 3.71
C GLU A 142 8.25 10.43 2.77
N ALA A 143 7.89 9.15 2.93
CA ALA A 143 6.85 8.51 2.14
C ALA A 143 5.49 9.20 2.32
N LEU A 144 5.10 9.51 3.57
CA LEU A 144 3.88 10.27 3.85
C LEU A 144 3.91 11.67 3.24
N SER A 145 5.05 12.36 3.33
CA SER A 145 5.23 13.69 2.75
C SER A 145 5.08 13.68 1.23
N VAL A 146 5.68 12.70 0.55
CA VAL A 146 5.54 12.53 -0.91
C VAL A 146 4.09 12.20 -1.29
N ILE A 147 3.44 11.28 -0.58
CA ILE A 147 2.04 10.93 -0.84
C ILE A 147 1.14 12.15 -0.70
N PHE A 148 1.29 12.92 0.37
CA PHE A 148 0.46 14.10 0.61
C PHE A 148 0.77 15.26 -0.36
N ALA A 149 2.05 15.57 -0.59
CA ALA A 149 2.43 16.73 -1.38
C ALA A 149 2.30 16.50 -2.90
N GLN A 150 2.59 15.28 -3.38
CA GLN A 150 2.72 15.00 -4.80
C GLN A 150 1.66 14.04 -5.35
N LEU A 151 1.15 13.13 -4.53
CA LEU A 151 0.30 12.03 -4.98
C LEU A 151 -1.14 12.10 -4.44
N LYS A 152 -1.52 13.16 -3.72
CA LYS A 152 -2.84 13.25 -3.08
C LYS A 152 -4.02 13.05 -4.02
N ALA A 153 -3.91 13.47 -5.28
CA ALA A 153 -4.97 13.30 -6.28
C ALA A 153 -5.22 11.83 -6.67
N ARG A 154 -4.26 10.95 -6.40
CA ARG A 154 -4.36 9.50 -6.67
C ARG A 154 -5.19 8.76 -5.65
N PHE A 155 -5.44 9.36 -4.48
CA PHE A 155 -6.09 8.70 -3.36
C PHE A 155 -7.35 9.41 -2.93
N ASP A 156 -8.32 8.65 -2.42
CA ASP A 156 -9.53 9.21 -1.81
C ASP A 156 -9.16 10.07 -0.60
N SER A 157 -9.73 11.25 -0.50
CA SER A 157 -9.38 12.23 0.54
C SER A 157 -9.70 11.76 1.96
N VAL A 158 -10.78 10.98 2.13
CA VAL A 158 -11.18 10.42 3.43
C VAL A 158 -10.20 9.32 3.86
N VAL A 159 -9.84 8.43 2.92
CA VAL A 159 -8.88 7.34 3.17
C VAL A 159 -7.50 7.92 3.46
N LEU A 160 -7.03 8.87 2.66
CA LEU A 160 -5.74 9.54 2.86
C LEU A 160 -5.70 10.31 4.19
N GLY A 161 -6.75 11.05 4.52
CA GLY A 161 -6.84 11.75 5.79
C GLY A 161 -6.82 10.82 7.00
N ALA A 162 -7.51 9.68 6.94
CA ALA A 162 -7.47 8.66 7.98
C ALA A 162 -6.08 8.03 8.10
N PHE A 163 -5.41 7.77 6.97
CA PHE A 163 -4.06 7.22 6.93
C PHE A 163 -3.04 8.14 7.58
N ILE A 164 -3.07 9.44 7.23
CA ILE A 164 -2.16 10.44 7.82
C ILE A 164 -2.39 10.56 9.33
N ARG A 165 -3.64 10.58 9.79
CA ARG A 165 -3.97 10.61 11.23
C ARG A 165 -3.48 9.38 11.97
N MET A 166 -3.63 8.20 11.35
CA MET A 166 -3.20 6.92 11.92
C MET A 166 -1.66 6.83 12.04
N MET A 167 -0.96 7.24 10.99
CA MET A 167 0.51 7.18 10.95
C MET A 167 1.15 8.33 11.72
N GLY A 168 0.47 9.48 11.80
CA GLY A 168 0.97 10.70 12.43
C GLY A 168 2.07 11.38 11.62
N VAL A 169 2.53 12.54 12.13
CA VAL A 169 3.66 13.27 11.51
C VAL A 169 4.96 12.50 11.67
N TYR A 170 5.06 11.77 12.78
CA TYR A 170 6.19 10.89 13.09
C TYR A 170 5.66 9.48 13.31
N PRO A 171 5.64 8.62 12.27
CA PRO A 171 5.17 7.24 12.40
C PRO A 171 5.95 6.45 13.45
N PRO A 172 5.34 5.43 14.08
CA PRO A 172 6.06 4.52 14.97
C PRO A 172 7.28 3.93 14.27
N GLY A 173 8.40 3.88 15.01
CA GLY A 173 9.70 3.48 14.47
C GLY A 173 10.54 4.62 13.87
N SER A 174 9.99 5.83 13.71
CA SER A 174 10.78 6.99 13.27
C SER A 174 11.80 7.37 14.34
N ILE A 175 13.04 7.68 13.91
CA ILE A 175 14.06 8.29 14.76
C ILE A 175 13.89 9.80 14.65
N VAL A 176 13.74 10.46 15.79
CA VAL A 176 13.57 11.91 15.87
C VAL A 176 14.67 12.51 16.76
N GLN A 177 15.17 13.70 16.38
CA GLN A 177 16.04 14.48 17.22
C GLN A 177 15.18 15.39 18.12
N LEU A 178 15.38 15.33 19.40
CA LEU A 178 14.71 16.16 20.38
C LEU A 178 15.37 17.54 20.47
N VAL A 179 14.65 18.52 21.02
CA VAL A 179 15.15 19.90 21.20
C VAL A 179 16.45 19.97 22.06
N ASN A 180 16.71 18.95 22.86
CA ASN A 180 17.92 18.82 23.67
C ASN A 180 19.03 17.99 23.01
N ASP A 181 19.03 17.89 21.69
CA ASP A 181 19.99 17.14 20.85
C ASP A 181 20.06 15.62 21.12
N ARG A 182 19.12 15.07 21.88
CA ARG A 182 18.99 13.61 22.05
C ARG A 182 18.17 13.01 20.91
N TYR A 183 18.45 11.76 20.61
CA TYR A 183 17.63 10.97 19.66
C TYR A 183 16.65 10.10 20.43
N ALA A 184 15.45 9.95 19.86
CA ALA A 184 14.40 9.07 20.37
C ALA A 184 13.75 8.30 19.23
N ILE A 185 13.22 7.12 19.57
CA ILE A 185 12.39 6.34 18.63
C ILE A 185 10.93 6.60 19.02
N VAL A 186 10.11 6.93 18.02
CA VAL A 186 8.66 7.08 18.21
C VAL A 186 8.06 5.71 18.49
N ALA A 187 7.52 5.52 19.68
CA ALA A 187 6.90 4.26 20.09
C ALA A 187 5.46 4.15 19.62
N SER A 188 4.69 5.26 19.67
CA SER A 188 3.29 5.30 19.24
C SER A 188 2.87 6.70 18.83
N VAL A 189 1.80 6.79 18.00
CA VAL A 189 1.20 8.07 17.60
C VAL A 189 0.14 8.47 18.62
N ASN A 190 0.13 9.75 18.96
CA ASN A 190 -0.94 10.34 19.74
C ASN A 190 -2.01 10.92 18.78
N SER A 191 -3.13 10.22 18.60
CA SER A 191 -4.19 10.60 17.65
C SER A 191 -4.83 11.96 17.96
N SER A 192 -4.81 12.39 19.23
CA SER A 192 -5.34 13.70 19.65
C SER A 192 -4.29 14.82 19.51
N ARG A 193 -3.01 14.48 19.43
CA ARG A 193 -1.88 15.43 19.29
C ARG A 193 -0.82 14.85 18.34
N PRO A 194 -1.06 14.82 17.02
CA PRO A 194 -0.19 14.15 16.04
C PRO A 194 1.26 14.70 16.03
N LEU A 195 1.45 15.95 16.42
CA LEU A 195 2.77 16.60 16.53
C LEU A 195 3.52 16.28 17.83
N ARG A 196 2.91 15.51 18.73
CA ARG A 196 3.52 15.09 20.01
C ARG A 196 3.37 13.57 20.17
N PRO A 197 4.17 12.80 19.45
CA PRO A 197 4.20 11.34 19.59
C PRO A 197 4.68 10.94 20.98
N LYS A 198 4.37 9.70 21.36
CA LYS A 198 4.87 9.07 22.60
C LYS A 198 6.12 8.26 22.31
#